data_20666c005e251c04a2d55e9979c2a75f
#
_entry.id   20666c005e251c04a2d55e9979c2a75f
#
_cell.length_a   1.000
_cell.length_b   1.000
_cell.length_c   1.000
_cell.angle_alpha   90.00
_cell.angle_beta   90.00
_cell.angle_gamma   90.00
#
_symmetry.space_group_name_H-M   'P 1'
#
loop_
_entity.id
_entity.type
_entity.pdbx_description
1 polymer ?
#
loop_
_entity_poly.entity_id
_entity_poly.type
_entity_poly.pdbx_seq_one_letter_code
_entity_poly.pdbx_strand_id
1 'polypeptide(L)'
;CRQVARECAARGFQGVVADWDSPLTPALGRLARALDQTLAEREWPLYLPEAYASHAPHARLLVSSALSGGSLRQRLTEALAQHGRERVVLALERAAEDFPLPAPKGCGTPLRLEELRQMMRRLHPNVYFSEELCAQYFTYRSQDGQVRLVLYDSQDSLRQKLQTARNAGVARCLMAYPQVADLLPGLLR
;
A
#
# COMPACT_ATOMS: atom_id res chain seq x y z
N CYS A 1 -21.25 -13.23 -3.23
CA CYS A 1 -20.98 -12.94 -1.81
C CYS A 1 -21.29 -14.13 -0.92
N ARG A 2 -22.49 -14.76 -1.00
CA ARG A 2 -22.86 -15.94 -0.18
C ARG A 2 -21.88 -17.11 -0.34
N GLN A 3 -21.36 -17.34 -1.55
CA GLN A 3 -20.34 -18.38 -1.78
C GLN A 3 -19.03 -18.06 -1.06
N VAL A 4 -18.56 -16.80 -1.10
CA VAL A 4 -17.37 -16.36 -0.37
C VAL A 4 -17.54 -16.62 1.13
N ALA A 5 -18.69 -16.22 1.70
CA ALA A 5 -18.96 -16.47 3.13
C ALA A 5 -19.01 -17.97 3.48
N ARG A 6 -19.56 -18.82 2.59
CA ARG A 6 -19.55 -20.27 2.78
C ARG A 6 -18.14 -20.86 2.76
N GLU A 7 -17.31 -20.44 1.80
CA GLU A 7 -15.92 -20.89 1.69
C GLU A 7 -15.09 -20.44 2.91
N CYS A 8 -15.28 -19.20 3.37
CA CYS A 8 -14.64 -18.74 4.60
C CYS A 8 -15.04 -19.59 5.81
N ALA A 9 -16.33 -19.84 6.00
CA ALA A 9 -16.82 -20.67 7.09
C ALA A 9 -16.28 -22.10 7.02
N ALA A 10 -16.31 -22.72 5.83
CA ALA A 10 -15.83 -24.08 5.61
C ALA A 10 -14.34 -24.26 5.90
N ARG A 11 -13.55 -23.18 5.73
CA ARG A 11 -12.09 -23.18 5.96
C ARG A 11 -11.68 -22.54 7.28
N GLY A 12 -12.61 -22.10 8.11
CA GLY A 12 -12.35 -21.45 9.39
C GLY A 12 -11.84 -20.01 9.28
N PHE A 13 -11.99 -19.34 8.14
CA PHE A 13 -11.66 -17.94 7.99
C PHE A 13 -12.78 -17.05 8.58
N GLN A 14 -12.38 -15.97 9.24
CA GLN A 14 -13.29 -15.03 9.91
C GLN A 14 -13.23 -13.62 9.31
N GLY A 15 -12.86 -13.50 8.05
CA GLY A 15 -12.78 -12.21 7.37
C GLY A 15 -12.27 -12.33 5.93
N VAL A 16 -12.33 -11.23 5.20
CA VAL A 16 -11.93 -11.18 3.78
C VAL A 16 -11.09 -9.94 3.54
N VAL A 17 -9.99 -10.13 2.83
CA VAL A 17 -9.24 -9.04 2.19
C VAL A 17 -9.57 -9.11 0.70
N ALA A 18 -10.21 -8.07 0.18
CA ALA A 18 -10.47 -7.93 -1.25
C ALA A 18 -9.51 -6.87 -1.80
N ASP A 19 -8.36 -7.33 -2.25
CA ASP A 19 -7.31 -6.52 -2.85
C ASP A 19 -7.54 -6.49 -4.37
N TRP A 20 -8.10 -5.40 -4.84
CA TRP A 20 -8.42 -5.23 -6.25
C TRP A 20 -7.50 -4.20 -6.89
N ASP A 21 -6.62 -4.66 -7.75
CA ASP A 21 -5.69 -3.82 -8.52
C ASP A 21 -6.38 -2.97 -9.60
N SER A 22 -7.68 -3.17 -9.79
CA SER A 22 -8.47 -2.49 -10.81
C SER A 22 -9.07 -1.18 -10.29
N PRO A 23 -9.17 -0.14 -11.13
CA PRO A 23 -9.91 1.07 -10.78
C PRO A 23 -11.35 0.76 -10.37
N LEU A 24 -11.92 1.61 -9.53
CA LEU A 24 -13.32 1.49 -9.11
C LEU A 24 -14.25 1.51 -10.32
N THR A 25 -14.99 0.44 -10.50
CA THR A 25 -16.06 0.33 -11.51
C THR A 25 -17.42 0.20 -10.83
N PRO A 26 -18.54 0.51 -11.51
CA PRO A 26 -19.88 0.30 -10.95
C PRO A 26 -20.14 -1.17 -10.53
N ALA A 27 -19.57 -2.12 -11.25
CA ALA A 27 -19.68 -3.55 -10.91
C ALA A 27 -18.94 -3.89 -9.62
N LEU A 28 -17.69 -3.44 -9.47
CA LEU A 28 -16.89 -3.62 -8.25
C LEU A 28 -17.51 -2.88 -7.06
N GLY A 29 -18.07 -1.68 -7.27
CA GLY A 29 -18.80 -0.97 -6.22
C GLY A 29 -20.03 -1.73 -5.70
N ARG A 30 -20.81 -2.36 -6.61
CA ARG A 30 -21.92 -3.25 -6.22
C ARG A 30 -21.43 -4.49 -5.47
N LEU A 31 -20.33 -5.10 -5.93
CA LEU A 31 -19.72 -6.25 -5.27
C LEU A 31 -19.23 -5.88 -3.86
N ALA A 32 -18.53 -4.75 -3.71
CA ALA A 32 -18.07 -4.24 -2.42
C ALA A 32 -19.24 -4.09 -1.43
N ARG A 33 -20.33 -3.46 -1.85
CA ARG A 33 -21.53 -3.29 -1.04
C ARG A 33 -22.14 -4.62 -0.61
N ALA A 34 -22.28 -5.57 -1.54
CA ALA A 34 -22.87 -6.86 -1.25
C ALA A 34 -21.96 -7.73 -0.34
N LEU A 35 -20.64 -7.63 -0.47
CA LEU A 35 -19.69 -8.27 0.44
C LEU A 35 -19.76 -7.64 1.83
N ASP A 36 -19.75 -6.31 1.91
CA ASP A 36 -19.82 -5.58 3.17
C ASP A 36 -21.06 -5.98 3.98
N GLN A 37 -22.23 -5.98 3.37
CA GLN A 37 -23.47 -6.42 4.01
C GLN A 37 -23.41 -7.88 4.46
N THR A 38 -22.97 -8.79 3.57
CA THR A 38 -22.92 -10.23 3.85
C THR A 38 -21.96 -10.58 5.00
N LEU A 39 -20.84 -9.85 5.11
CA LEU A 39 -19.83 -10.09 6.15
C LEU A 39 -20.16 -9.37 7.45
N ALA A 40 -20.77 -8.18 7.39
CA ALA A 40 -21.22 -7.45 8.57
C ALA A 40 -22.30 -8.24 9.37
N GLU A 41 -23.22 -8.94 8.69
CA GLU A 41 -24.20 -9.85 9.33
C GLU A 41 -23.55 -10.96 10.15
N ARG A 42 -22.26 -11.25 9.94
CA ARG A 42 -21.48 -12.28 10.62
C ARG A 42 -20.42 -11.72 11.56
N GLU A 43 -20.38 -10.40 11.70
CA GLU A 43 -19.31 -9.68 12.41
C GLU A 43 -17.90 -9.99 11.87
N TRP A 44 -17.81 -10.38 10.60
CA TRP A 44 -16.54 -10.68 9.93
C TRP A 44 -15.98 -9.43 9.26
N PRO A 45 -14.72 -9.06 9.53
CA PRO A 45 -14.12 -7.89 8.91
C PRO A 45 -13.93 -8.09 7.40
N LEU A 46 -14.30 -7.05 6.65
CA LEU A 46 -13.96 -6.87 5.26
C LEU A 46 -12.87 -5.79 5.15
N TYR A 47 -11.81 -6.06 4.42
CA TYR A 47 -10.76 -5.09 4.11
C TYR A 47 -10.82 -4.77 2.62
N LEU A 48 -10.88 -3.48 2.28
CA LEU A 48 -11.01 -2.98 0.92
C LEU A 48 -10.08 -1.77 0.70
N PRO A 49 -9.61 -1.54 -0.54
CA PRO A 49 -8.98 -0.27 -0.88
C PRO A 49 -9.89 0.92 -0.53
N GLU A 50 -9.30 2.01 -0.07
CA GLU A 50 -10.04 3.20 0.38
C GLU A 50 -11.01 3.77 -0.67
N ALA A 51 -10.70 3.62 -1.95
CA ALA A 51 -11.57 4.03 -3.06
C ALA A 51 -13.01 3.47 -2.96
N TYR A 52 -13.20 2.39 -2.21
CA TYR A 52 -14.52 1.74 -2.02
C TYR A 52 -15.25 2.21 -0.76
N ALA A 53 -14.74 3.20 -0.02
CA ALA A 53 -15.28 3.65 1.26
C ALA A 53 -16.77 4.00 1.24
N SER A 54 -17.25 4.63 0.17
CA SER A 54 -18.66 5.00 -0.02
C SER A 54 -19.59 3.81 -0.31
N HIS A 55 -19.03 2.68 -0.73
CA HIS A 55 -19.78 1.48 -1.09
C HIS A 55 -19.86 0.47 0.07
N ALA A 56 -18.95 0.55 1.02
CA ALA A 56 -18.77 -0.43 2.09
C ALA A 56 -18.60 0.27 3.45
N PRO A 57 -19.69 0.74 4.09
CA PRO A 57 -19.63 1.53 5.32
C PRO A 57 -19.07 0.79 6.53
N HIS A 58 -19.14 -0.54 6.58
CA HIS A 58 -18.62 -1.36 7.69
C HIS A 58 -17.18 -1.86 7.44
N ALA A 59 -16.69 -1.78 6.20
CA ALA A 59 -15.37 -2.26 5.85
C ALA A 59 -14.24 -1.44 6.48
N ARG A 60 -13.12 -2.10 6.72
CA ARG A 60 -11.83 -1.50 7.03
C ARG A 60 -11.14 -1.10 5.72
N LEU A 61 -10.59 0.10 5.69
CA LEU A 61 -10.10 0.74 4.49
C LEU A 61 -8.58 0.68 4.43
N LEU A 62 -8.08 0.05 3.39
CA LEU A 62 -6.65 -0.05 3.12
C LEU A 62 -6.15 1.25 2.51
N VAL A 63 -5.29 1.95 3.23
CA VAL A 63 -4.60 3.16 2.77
C VAL A 63 -3.18 2.78 2.42
N SER A 64 -2.82 2.92 1.14
CA SER A 64 -1.50 2.55 0.63
C SER A 64 -0.39 3.42 1.24
N SER A 65 0.72 2.79 1.57
CA SER A 65 1.98 3.43 1.96
C SER A 65 2.90 3.70 0.76
N ALA A 66 2.58 3.20 -0.43
CA ALA A 66 3.33 3.41 -1.65
C ALA A 66 2.89 4.72 -2.31
N LEU A 67 3.52 5.81 -1.92
CA LEU A 67 3.24 7.15 -2.46
C LEU A 67 4.37 7.58 -3.39
N SER A 68 4.01 8.17 -4.53
CA SER A 68 4.95 8.80 -5.47
C SER A 68 5.03 10.33 -5.32
N GLY A 69 4.30 10.90 -4.37
CA GLY A 69 4.32 12.33 -4.06
C GLY A 69 3.48 12.66 -2.83
N GLY A 70 3.65 13.86 -2.29
CA GLY A 70 2.99 14.32 -1.07
C GLY A 70 3.64 13.79 0.21
N SER A 71 2.88 13.71 1.28
CA SER A 71 3.35 13.27 2.60
C SER A 71 2.52 12.11 3.13
N LEU A 72 3.18 11.01 3.51
CA LEU A 72 2.52 9.84 4.11
C LEU A 72 1.77 10.23 5.39
N ARG A 73 2.38 11.07 6.23
CA ARG A 73 1.75 11.56 7.46
C ARG A 73 0.46 12.32 7.17
N GLN A 74 0.51 13.25 6.21
CA GLN A 74 -0.67 14.04 5.83
C GLN A 74 -1.76 13.12 5.27
N ARG A 75 -1.40 12.21 4.38
CA ARG A 75 -2.32 11.24 3.77
C ARG A 75 -3.07 10.40 4.80
N LEU A 76 -2.34 9.90 5.81
CA LEU A 76 -2.93 9.11 6.90
C LEU A 76 -3.81 9.97 7.81
N THR A 77 -3.40 11.21 8.11
CA THR A 77 -4.20 12.13 8.91
C THR A 77 -5.53 12.45 8.23
N GLU A 78 -5.51 12.71 6.93
CA GLU A 78 -6.72 12.95 6.11
C GLU A 78 -7.65 11.72 6.11
N ALA A 79 -7.10 10.53 5.89
CA ALA A 79 -7.87 9.29 5.91
C ALA A 79 -8.52 9.04 7.28
N LEU A 80 -7.79 9.28 8.38
CA LEU A 80 -8.32 9.15 9.74
C LEU A 80 -9.43 10.17 10.03
N ALA A 81 -9.29 11.41 9.59
CA ALA A 81 -10.31 12.43 9.72
C ALA A 81 -11.59 12.09 8.95
N GLN A 82 -11.44 11.52 7.75
CA GLN A 82 -12.55 11.20 6.86
C GLN A 82 -13.27 9.90 7.27
N HIS A 83 -12.55 8.88 7.70
CA HIS A 83 -13.10 7.53 7.88
C HIS A 83 -13.11 7.03 9.31
N GLY A 84 -12.39 7.69 10.20
CA GLY A 84 -12.25 7.29 11.60
C GLY A 84 -11.20 6.19 11.82
N ARG A 85 -10.67 6.17 13.05
CA ARG A 85 -9.54 5.29 13.45
C ARG A 85 -9.84 3.80 13.31
N GLU A 86 -11.08 3.38 13.54
CA GLU A 86 -11.46 1.97 13.52
C GLU A 86 -11.49 1.39 12.12
N ARG A 87 -11.69 2.24 11.12
CA ARG A 87 -11.77 1.82 9.72
C ARG A 87 -10.44 1.91 8.97
N VAL A 88 -9.53 2.80 9.37
CA VAL A 88 -8.26 3.00 8.65
C VAL A 88 -7.24 1.92 9.00
N VAL A 89 -6.68 1.31 7.97
CA VAL A 89 -5.63 0.29 8.03
C VAL A 89 -4.51 0.69 7.07
N LEU A 90 -3.27 0.71 7.55
CA LEU A 90 -2.12 0.92 6.67
C LEU A 90 -1.92 -0.34 5.79
N ALA A 91 -2.01 -0.21 4.48
CA ALA A 91 -1.45 -1.20 3.56
C ALA A 91 0.04 -0.89 3.39
N LEU A 92 0.89 -1.64 4.10
CA LEU A 92 2.34 -1.48 4.01
C LEU A 92 2.84 -2.25 2.79
N GLU A 93 3.18 -1.50 1.77
CA GLU A 93 3.66 -1.99 0.50
C GLU A 93 5.15 -1.70 0.36
N ARG A 94 5.89 -2.66 -0.18
CA ARG A 94 7.29 -2.48 -0.56
C ARG A 94 7.33 -2.04 -2.01
N ALA A 95 7.34 -0.74 -2.23
CA ALA A 95 7.39 -0.15 -3.56
C ALA A 95 8.83 -0.07 -4.09
N ALA A 96 8.98 -0.22 -5.40
CA ALA A 96 10.13 0.19 -6.16
C ALA A 96 9.65 0.62 -7.55
N GLU A 97 9.87 1.87 -7.92
CA GLU A 97 9.38 2.45 -9.16
C GLU A 97 10.42 3.36 -9.80
N ASP A 98 10.49 3.35 -11.11
CA ASP A 98 11.37 4.19 -11.93
C ASP A 98 10.53 5.22 -12.69
N PHE A 99 10.81 6.50 -12.47
CA PHE A 99 10.10 7.64 -13.04
C PHE A 99 10.97 8.41 -14.04
N PRO A 100 10.46 8.77 -15.22
CA PRO A 100 11.12 9.79 -16.05
C PRO A 100 11.00 11.16 -15.37
N LEU A 101 11.98 12.03 -15.53
CA LEU A 101 11.90 13.42 -15.07
C LEU A 101 11.87 14.38 -16.27
N PRO A 102 10.92 15.35 -16.28
CA PRO A 102 9.85 15.56 -15.29
C PRO A 102 8.82 14.44 -15.27
N ALA A 103 8.30 14.11 -14.07
CA ALA A 103 7.41 12.97 -13.85
C ALA A 103 5.94 13.39 -14.04
N PRO A 104 5.25 13.01 -15.12
CA PRO A 104 3.80 13.11 -15.19
C PRO A 104 3.14 12.20 -14.13
N LYS A 105 1.93 12.57 -13.68
CA LYS A 105 1.20 11.72 -12.71
C LYS A 105 0.99 10.31 -13.27
N GLY A 106 1.28 9.30 -12.45
CA GLY A 106 1.03 7.90 -12.79
C GLY A 106 1.98 7.30 -13.83
N CYS A 107 3.14 7.90 -14.08
CA CYS A 107 4.10 7.43 -15.09
C CYS A 107 5.20 6.52 -14.54
N GLY A 108 5.15 6.16 -13.27
CA GLY A 108 6.12 5.23 -12.66
C GLY A 108 6.06 3.84 -13.30
N THR A 109 7.22 3.27 -13.57
CA THR A 109 7.35 1.89 -14.02
C THR A 109 7.78 1.03 -12.83
N PRO A 110 6.97 0.04 -12.41
CA PRO A 110 7.35 -0.85 -11.32
C PRO A 110 8.66 -1.58 -11.62
N LEU A 111 9.53 -1.64 -10.62
CA LEU A 111 10.79 -2.39 -10.67
C LEU A 111 10.70 -3.63 -9.78
N ARG A 112 11.14 -4.76 -10.31
CA ARG A 112 11.36 -5.94 -9.49
C ARG A 112 12.57 -5.74 -8.58
N LEU A 113 12.55 -6.35 -7.41
CA LEU A 113 13.64 -6.22 -6.43
C LEU A 113 15.02 -6.59 -7.02
N GLU A 114 15.07 -7.59 -7.88
CA GLU A 114 16.33 -8.00 -8.52
C GLU A 114 16.81 -6.95 -9.53
N GLU A 115 15.91 -6.33 -10.27
CA GLU A 115 16.24 -5.22 -11.19
C GLU A 115 16.80 -4.02 -10.42
N LEU A 116 16.16 -3.64 -9.32
CA LEU A 116 16.67 -2.60 -8.42
C LEU A 116 18.07 -2.93 -7.90
N ARG A 117 18.31 -4.16 -7.44
CA ARG A 117 19.64 -4.61 -6.96
C ARG A 117 20.70 -4.54 -8.06
N GLN A 118 20.35 -4.94 -9.29
CA GLN A 118 21.25 -4.85 -10.44
C GLN A 118 21.57 -3.40 -10.80
N MET A 119 20.56 -2.52 -10.79
CA MET A 119 20.76 -1.09 -11.01
C MET A 119 21.71 -0.49 -9.96
N MET A 120 21.49 -0.78 -8.69
CA MET A 120 22.34 -0.29 -7.59
C MET A 120 23.79 -0.77 -7.73
N ARG A 121 24.00 -2.05 -8.06
CA ARG A 121 25.36 -2.60 -8.32
C ARG A 121 26.05 -1.97 -9.51
N ARG A 122 25.30 -1.64 -10.57
CA ARG A 122 25.85 -1.07 -11.81
C ARG A 122 26.12 0.43 -11.69
N LEU A 123 25.20 1.17 -11.08
CA LEU A 123 25.22 2.63 -11.08
C LEU A 123 25.96 3.21 -9.87
N HIS A 124 26.08 2.46 -8.77
CA HIS A 124 26.64 2.93 -7.49
C HIS A 124 26.09 4.33 -7.11
N PRO A 125 24.75 4.53 -7.13
CA PRO A 125 24.17 5.86 -7.01
C PRO A 125 24.32 6.42 -5.59
N ASN A 126 24.34 7.74 -5.48
CA ASN A 126 24.10 8.40 -4.21
C ASN A 126 22.62 8.23 -3.86
N VAL A 127 22.35 7.60 -2.71
CA VAL A 127 20.98 7.35 -2.22
C VAL A 127 20.61 8.42 -1.22
N TYR A 128 19.40 8.93 -1.36
CA TYR A 128 18.79 9.92 -0.48
C TYR A 128 17.52 9.36 0.15
N PHE A 129 17.08 9.97 1.24
CA PHE A 129 15.84 9.63 1.92
C PHE A 129 14.85 10.78 1.86
N SER A 130 13.61 10.49 1.53
CA SER A 130 12.50 11.42 1.60
C SER A 130 11.72 11.21 2.89
N GLU A 131 11.81 12.17 3.81
CA GLU A 131 11.05 12.15 5.08
C GLU A 131 9.53 12.18 4.84
N GLU A 132 9.09 12.88 3.79
CA GLU A 132 7.67 13.00 3.46
C GLU A 132 7.07 11.70 2.95
N LEU A 133 7.78 11.00 2.07
CA LEU A 133 7.36 9.72 1.51
C LEU A 133 7.74 8.55 2.41
N CYS A 134 8.64 8.75 3.36
CA CYS A 134 9.31 7.69 4.11
C CYS A 134 9.92 6.63 3.17
N ALA A 135 10.62 7.06 2.13
CA ALA A 135 11.15 6.20 1.09
C ALA A 135 12.55 6.64 0.65
N GLN A 136 13.34 5.71 0.16
CA GLN A 136 14.64 6.00 -0.43
C GLN A 136 14.51 6.34 -1.90
N TYR A 137 15.40 7.19 -2.40
CA TYR A 137 15.46 7.49 -3.83
C TYR A 137 16.88 7.80 -4.29
N PHE A 138 17.08 7.63 -5.59
CA PHE A 138 18.26 8.12 -6.31
C PHE A 138 17.88 8.56 -7.71
N THR A 139 18.74 9.37 -8.33
CA THR A 139 18.59 9.78 -9.72
C THR A 139 19.71 9.21 -10.57
N TYR A 140 19.43 8.98 -11.85
CA TYR A 140 20.42 8.52 -12.81
C TYR A 140 20.09 9.04 -14.22
N ARG A 141 21.05 8.95 -15.15
CA ARG A 141 20.81 9.15 -16.58
C ARG A 141 20.66 7.81 -17.27
N SER A 142 19.57 7.66 -18.03
CA SER A 142 19.36 6.51 -18.91
C SER A 142 20.24 6.61 -20.17
N GLN A 143 20.28 5.56 -20.95
CA GLN A 143 21.14 5.50 -22.15
C GLN A 143 20.76 6.53 -23.22
N ASP A 144 19.49 6.93 -23.29
CA ASP A 144 18.96 7.99 -24.15
C ASP A 144 19.18 9.41 -23.59
N GLY A 145 19.91 9.52 -22.46
CA GLY A 145 20.26 10.80 -21.83
C GLY A 145 19.19 11.39 -20.91
N GLN A 146 18.01 10.75 -20.79
CA GLN A 146 16.94 11.24 -19.93
C GLN A 146 17.32 11.09 -18.45
N VAL A 147 17.01 12.11 -17.64
CA VAL A 147 17.13 12.01 -16.18
C VAL A 147 15.95 11.20 -15.64
N ARG A 148 16.25 10.23 -14.78
CA ARG A 148 15.27 9.37 -14.16
C ARG A 148 15.45 9.34 -12.65
N LEU A 149 14.37 9.06 -11.92
CA LEU A 149 14.34 8.94 -10.47
C LEU A 149 13.81 7.54 -10.12
N VAL A 150 14.57 6.84 -9.31
CA VAL A 150 14.10 5.58 -8.70
C VAL A 150 13.71 5.87 -7.26
N LEU A 151 12.44 5.58 -6.93
CA LEU A 151 11.89 5.64 -5.58
C LEU A 151 11.68 4.20 -5.10
N TYR A 152 12.17 3.85 -3.91
CA TYR A 152 12.07 2.47 -3.44
C TYR A 152 12.05 2.36 -1.92
N ASP A 153 11.59 1.21 -1.44
CA ASP A 153 11.55 0.87 -0.03
C ASP A 153 12.69 -0.07 0.39
N SER A 154 13.31 0.28 1.51
CA SER A 154 14.21 -0.57 2.29
C SER A 154 13.55 -1.01 3.60
N GLN A 155 14.24 -1.84 4.38
CA GLN A 155 13.78 -2.19 5.72
C GLN A 155 13.58 -0.96 6.61
N ASP A 156 14.50 0.00 6.54
CA ASP A 156 14.43 1.21 7.38
C ASP A 156 13.31 2.15 6.93
N SER A 157 13.08 2.28 5.62
CA SER A 157 11.94 3.06 5.12
C SER A 157 10.60 2.45 5.53
N LEU A 158 10.46 1.12 5.48
CA LEU A 158 9.26 0.43 5.94
C LEU A 158 9.04 0.60 7.46
N ARG A 159 10.11 0.55 8.26
CA ARG A 159 10.02 0.89 9.70
C ARG A 159 9.55 2.32 9.92
N GLN A 160 10.11 3.26 9.16
CA GLN A 160 9.70 4.66 9.24
C GLN A 160 8.24 4.86 8.85
N LYS A 161 7.76 4.17 7.82
CA LYS A 161 6.33 4.13 7.44
C LYS A 161 5.44 3.62 8.58
N LEU A 162 5.82 2.52 9.21
CA LEU A 162 5.11 1.97 10.38
C LEU A 162 5.08 2.95 11.55
N GLN A 163 6.23 3.59 11.85
CA GLN A 163 6.32 4.57 12.92
C GLN A 163 5.48 5.81 12.62
N THR A 164 5.51 6.29 11.38
CA THR A 164 4.69 7.42 10.92
C THR A 164 3.19 7.12 11.06
N ALA A 165 2.77 5.91 10.67
CA ALA A 165 1.39 5.47 10.81
C ALA A 165 0.96 5.37 12.28
N ARG A 166 1.80 4.80 13.14
CA ARG A 166 1.56 4.73 14.59
C ARG A 166 1.42 6.13 15.20
N ASN A 167 2.32 7.06 14.86
CA ASN A 167 2.29 8.43 15.35
C ASN A 167 1.06 9.21 14.84
N ALA A 168 0.56 8.89 13.65
CA ALA A 168 -0.70 9.44 13.14
C ALA A 168 -1.95 8.86 13.85
N GLY A 169 -1.82 7.73 14.57
CA GLY A 169 -2.92 7.07 15.27
C GLY A 169 -3.52 5.86 14.55
N VAL A 170 -2.89 5.39 13.47
CA VAL A 170 -3.30 4.14 12.80
C VAL A 170 -2.91 2.94 13.67
N ALA A 171 -3.89 2.11 14.00
CA ALA A 171 -3.73 0.99 14.93
C ALA A 171 -3.48 -0.35 14.24
N ARG A 172 -3.72 -0.45 12.94
CA ARG A 172 -3.67 -1.70 12.17
C ARG A 172 -2.84 -1.54 10.92
N CYS A 173 -2.07 -2.57 10.60
CA CYS A 173 -1.28 -2.65 9.38
C CYS A 173 -1.52 -4.01 8.71
N LEU A 174 -1.62 -4.00 7.38
CA LEU A 174 -1.66 -5.18 6.55
C LEU A 174 -0.42 -5.19 5.64
N MET A 175 0.23 -6.33 5.56
CA MET A 175 1.41 -6.55 4.71
C MET A 175 1.23 -7.82 3.90
N ALA A 176 1.55 -7.77 2.61
CA ALA A 176 1.63 -8.98 1.80
C ALA A 176 2.93 -9.73 2.12
N TYR A 177 2.84 -10.91 2.74
CA TYR A 177 4.00 -11.70 3.17
C TYR A 177 5.09 -11.86 2.09
N PRO A 178 4.75 -12.19 0.82
CA PRO A 178 5.77 -12.35 -0.21
C PRO A 178 6.60 -11.09 -0.48
N GLN A 179 6.07 -9.90 -0.22
CA GLN A 179 6.77 -8.62 -0.43
C GLN A 179 7.75 -8.29 0.70
N VAL A 180 7.54 -8.81 1.90
CA VAL A 180 8.30 -8.42 3.09
C VAL A 180 8.96 -9.57 3.83
N ALA A 181 8.85 -10.80 3.32
CA ALA A 181 9.33 -12.02 3.99
C ALA A 181 10.80 -11.93 4.41
N ASP A 182 11.66 -11.39 3.55
CA ASP A 182 13.10 -11.20 3.80
C ASP A 182 13.40 -10.09 4.84
N LEU A 183 12.47 -9.17 5.07
CA LEU A 183 12.62 -8.03 5.97
C LEU A 183 11.85 -8.20 7.29
N LEU A 184 10.95 -9.17 7.37
CA LEU A 184 10.02 -9.34 8.49
C LEU A 184 10.73 -9.44 9.86
N PRO A 185 11.84 -10.21 10.01
CA PRO A 185 12.55 -10.29 11.29
C PRO A 185 13.05 -8.94 11.82
N GLY A 186 13.32 -8.01 10.90
CA GLY A 186 13.74 -6.67 11.22
C GLY A 186 12.60 -5.67 11.41
N LEU A 187 11.44 -5.90 10.84
CA LEU A 187 10.27 -5.02 10.98
C LEU A 187 9.51 -5.23 12.29
N LEU A 188 9.56 -6.43 12.87
CA LEU A 188 8.82 -6.82 14.08
C LEU A 188 9.61 -6.63 15.38
N ARG A 189 10.84 -6.11 15.30
CA ARG A 189 11.69 -5.72 16.44
C ARG A 189 11.49 -4.27 16.77
#